data_a168a300d964cde57f868719290880b6
#
_entry.id   a168a300d964cde57f868719290880b6
#
_cell.length_a   1.000
_cell.length_b   1.000
_cell.length_c   1.000
_cell.angle_alpha   90.00
_cell.angle_beta   90.00
_cell.angle_gamma   90.00
#
_symmetry.space_group_name_H-M   'P 1'
#
loop_
_entity.id
_entity.type
_entity.pdbx_description
1 polymer ?
#
loop_
_entity_poly.entity_id
_entity_poly.type
_entity_poly.pdbx_seq_one_letter_code
_entity_poly.pdbx_strand_id
1 'polypeptide(L)'
;VKSTSKETSIRKAKLQDAAVLKRCIERAYAPVKARLSDLPDVSAGLEEDIAAKTVLVAETGGKTSGCIILNLDGVPAQLVNVAVDPDFKGLGLGRKLMEKAEEFACRSGATAIQLATHVNLPENVSLYSHLGWSETLRTGNKIMMKKDL
;
A
#
# COMPACT_ATOMS: atom_id res chain seq x y z
N VAL A 1 1.26 -12.21 -32.85
CA VAL A 1 0.98 -11.35 -32.03
C VAL A 1 1.63 -11.27 -30.84
N LYS A 2 1.83 -10.57 -30.35
CA LYS A 2 2.43 -10.47 -29.23
C LYS A 2 1.58 -10.54 -28.09
N SER A 3 2.09 -11.01 -27.05
CA SER A 3 1.34 -11.04 -25.84
C SER A 3 0.84 -9.66 -25.50
N THR A 4 -0.41 -9.59 -25.10
CA THR A 4 -0.95 -8.34 -24.63
C THR A 4 -0.84 -8.22 -23.12
N SER A 5 -0.42 -9.28 -22.43
CA SER A 5 -0.27 -9.18 -21.00
C SER A 5 1.00 -8.40 -20.70
N LYS A 6 0.90 -7.50 -19.75
CA LYS A 6 2.02 -6.69 -19.31
C LYS A 6 2.52 -7.27 -18.01
N GLU A 7 3.82 -7.49 -17.95
CA GLU A 7 4.43 -7.99 -16.74
C GLU A 7 4.51 -6.91 -15.70
N THR A 8 4.28 -7.31 -14.45
CA THR A 8 4.43 -6.43 -13.29
C THR A 8 5.67 -6.84 -12.53
N SER A 9 6.53 -5.88 -12.25
CA SER A 9 7.67 -6.07 -11.38
C SER A 9 7.53 -5.17 -10.16
N ILE A 10 8.10 -5.60 -9.05
CA ILE A 10 8.07 -4.83 -7.81
C ILE A 10 9.51 -4.69 -7.31
N ARG A 11 9.92 -3.46 -7.06
CA ARG A 11 11.28 -3.14 -6.62
C ARG A 11 11.27 -2.07 -5.55
N LYS A 12 12.38 -1.89 -4.86
CA LYS A 12 12.51 -0.78 -3.92
C LYS A 12 12.53 0.55 -4.67
N ALA A 13 11.88 1.55 -4.09
CA ALA A 13 11.86 2.89 -4.64
C ALA A 13 13.20 3.57 -4.44
N LYS A 14 13.53 4.44 -5.38
CA LYS A 14 14.68 5.35 -5.29
C LYS A 14 14.14 6.75 -5.10
N LEU A 15 14.96 7.65 -4.59
CA LEU A 15 14.53 9.02 -4.36
C LEU A 15 13.99 9.69 -5.63
N GLN A 16 14.55 9.35 -6.77
CA GLN A 16 14.08 9.87 -8.06
C GLN A 16 12.67 9.41 -8.43
N ASP A 17 12.13 8.39 -7.76
CA ASP A 17 10.78 7.91 -8.00
C ASP A 17 9.72 8.76 -7.29
N ALA A 18 10.13 9.65 -6.39
CA ALA A 18 9.21 10.36 -5.50
C ALA A 18 8.09 11.11 -6.24
N ALA A 19 8.42 11.84 -7.31
CA ALA A 19 7.42 12.62 -8.03
C ALA A 19 6.37 11.74 -8.69
N VAL A 20 6.79 10.63 -9.31
CA VAL A 20 5.88 9.70 -10.00
C VAL A 20 5.01 8.96 -8.97
N LEU A 21 5.61 8.57 -7.85
CA LEU A 21 4.87 7.90 -6.78
C LEU A 21 3.86 8.82 -6.13
N LYS A 22 4.21 10.08 -5.93
CA LYS A 22 3.27 11.06 -5.38
C LYS A 22 2.04 11.16 -6.27
N ARG A 23 2.24 11.24 -7.58
CA ARG A 23 1.12 11.29 -8.53
C ARG A 23 0.27 10.03 -8.47
N CYS A 24 0.92 8.87 -8.39
CA CYS A 24 0.22 7.59 -8.30
C CYS A 24 -0.68 7.54 -7.05
N ILE A 25 -0.14 7.95 -5.91
CA ILE A 25 -0.88 7.96 -4.65
C ILE A 25 -2.06 8.94 -4.74
N GLU A 26 -1.82 10.15 -5.26
CA GLU A 26 -2.86 11.16 -5.40
C GLU A 26 -3.99 10.67 -6.29
N ARG A 27 -3.65 10.04 -7.42
CA ARG A 27 -4.66 9.49 -8.34
C ARG A 27 -5.45 8.34 -7.70
N ALA A 28 -4.75 7.49 -6.95
CA ALA A 28 -5.40 6.35 -6.29
C ALA A 28 -6.40 6.80 -5.22
N TYR A 29 -6.08 7.87 -4.50
CA TYR A 29 -6.92 8.35 -3.40
C TYR A 29 -7.91 9.44 -3.78
N ALA A 30 -7.87 9.94 -5.01
CA ALA A 30 -8.77 11.01 -5.44
C ALA A 30 -10.25 10.68 -5.20
N PRO A 31 -10.77 9.49 -5.58
CA PRO A 31 -12.18 9.16 -5.32
C PRO A 31 -12.51 9.10 -3.83
N VAL A 32 -11.57 8.65 -3.03
CA VAL A 32 -11.74 8.52 -1.58
C VAL A 32 -11.75 9.88 -0.92
N LYS A 33 -10.85 10.78 -1.33
CA LYS A 33 -10.79 12.14 -0.81
C LYS A 33 -12.06 12.91 -1.13
N ALA A 34 -12.69 12.63 -2.25
CA ALA A 34 -13.98 13.24 -2.62
C ALA A 34 -15.11 12.83 -1.67
N ARG A 35 -14.99 11.64 -1.07
CA ARG A 35 -15.99 11.12 -0.14
C ARG A 35 -15.69 11.45 1.32
N LEU A 36 -14.42 11.53 1.68
CA LEU A 36 -13.96 11.65 3.06
C LEU A 36 -13.04 12.84 3.21
N SER A 37 -13.51 13.89 3.88
CA SER A 37 -12.73 15.11 4.07
C SER A 37 -11.71 15.00 5.20
N ASP A 38 -11.82 13.99 6.06
CA ASP A 38 -10.96 13.82 7.23
C ASP A 38 -9.74 12.93 7.00
N LEU A 39 -9.49 12.52 5.77
CA LEU A 39 -8.31 11.73 5.45
C LEU A 39 -7.06 12.60 5.45
N PRO A 40 -5.94 12.10 6.00
CA PRO A 40 -4.68 12.81 5.92
C PRO A 40 -4.17 12.83 4.48
N ASP A 41 -3.23 13.75 4.20
CA ASP A 41 -2.54 13.77 2.91
C ASP A 41 -1.55 12.60 2.89
N VAL A 42 -1.95 11.51 2.22
CA VAL A 42 -1.15 10.27 2.19
C VAL A 42 0.06 10.37 1.26
N SER A 43 0.17 11.45 0.48
CA SER A 43 1.33 11.66 -0.40
C SER A 43 2.38 12.57 0.24
N ALA A 44 2.08 13.17 1.39
CA ALA A 44 3.02 14.06 2.07
C ALA A 44 4.18 13.25 2.67
N GLY A 45 5.38 13.80 2.63
CA GLY A 45 6.55 13.19 3.26
C GLY A 45 7.10 11.98 2.52
N LEU A 46 6.76 11.82 1.25
CA LEU A 46 7.17 10.63 0.48
C LEU A 46 8.68 10.52 0.32
N GLU A 47 9.36 11.64 0.13
CA GLU A 47 10.82 11.61 -0.01
C GLU A 47 11.49 11.13 1.28
N GLU A 48 11.00 11.58 2.43
CA GLU A 48 11.47 11.12 3.73
C GLU A 48 11.14 9.65 3.95
N ASP A 49 9.98 9.20 3.48
CA ASP A 49 9.60 7.79 3.58
C ASP A 49 10.53 6.91 2.75
N ILE A 50 10.87 7.34 1.54
CA ILE A 50 11.80 6.59 0.68
C ILE A 50 13.16 6.47 1.35
N ALA A 51 13.61 7.52 2.03
CA ALA A 51 14.90 7.54 2.70
C ALA A 51 14.91 6.71 3.99
N ALA A 52 13.80 6.71 4.74
CA ALA A 52 13.75 6.16 6.09
C ALA A 52 12.96 4.86 6.24
N LYS A 53 12.07 4.56 5.29
CA LYS A 53 11.19 3.40 5.36
C LYS A 53 11.41 2.50 4.16
N THR A 54 10.65 1.40 4.08
CA THR A 54 10.69 0.52 2.94
C THR A 54 9.55 0.90 2.01
N VAL A 55 9.89 1.45 0.86
CA VAL A 55 8.92 1.83 -0.17
C VAL A 55 9.15 0.95 -1.39
N LEU A 56 8.10 0.25 -1.82
CA LEU A 56 8.17 -0.64 -2.99
C LEU A 56 7.32 -0.05 -4.11
N VAL A 57 7.86 -0.12 -5.31
CA VAL A 57 7.20 0.38 -6.54
C VAL A 57 6.80 -0.79 -7.40
N ALA A 58 5.56 -0.79 -7.87
CA ALA A 58 5.10 -1.73 -8.88
C ALA A 58 5.17 -1.03 -10.24
N GLU A 59 5.72 -1.72 -11.21
CA GLU A 59 5.78 -1.25 -12.60
C GLU A 59 5.14 -2.28 -13.50
N THR A 60 4.23 -1.83 -14.35
CA THR A 60 3.52 -2.69 -15.29
C THR A 60 3.72 -2.12 -16.69
N GLY A 61 4.31 -2.92 -17.57
CA GLY A 61 4.61 -2.45 -18.93
C GLY A 61 5.52 -1.22 -18.95
N GLY A 62 6.43 -1.12 -17.99
CA GLY A 62 7.37 0.00 -17.89
C GLY A 62 6.81 1.25 -17.25
N LYS A 63 5.58 1.21 -16.76
CA LYS A 63 4.95 2.38 -16.10
C LYS A 63 4.68 2.09 -14.64
N THR A 64 4.80 3.11 -13.80
CA THR A 64 4.46 2.99 -12.39
C THR A 64 2.97 2.70 -12.25
N SER A 65 2.65 1.56 -11.64
CA SER A 65 1.27 1.09 -11.50
C SER A 65 0.78 1.07 -10.06
N GLY A 66 1.69 1.10 -9.09
CA GLY A 66 1.31 1.13 -7.68
C GLY A 66 2.51 1.22 -6.78
N CYS A 67 2.25 1.32 -5.49
CA CYS A 67 3.32 1.33 -4.50
C CYS A 67 2.78 0.89 -3.14
N ILE A 68 3.71 0.54 -2.25
CA ILE A 68 3.38 0.22 -0.87
C ILE A 68 4.50 0.75 0.02
N ILE A 69 4.11 1.32 1.16
CA ILE A 69 5.02 1.90 2.13
C ILE A 69 4.95 1.11 3.42
N LEU A 70 6.10 0.64 3.90
CA LEU A 70 6.21 -0.18 5.10
C LEU A 70 7.14 0.48 6.09
N ASN A 71 6.81 0.40 7.37
CA ASN A 71 7.74 0.72 8.44
C ASN A 71 8.12 -0.59 9.12
N LEU A 72 9.35 -1.03 8.93
CA LEU A 72 9.86 -2.28 9.46
C LEU A 72 10.75 -2.10 10.70
N ASP A 73 10.85 -0.88 11.21
CA ASP A 73 11.73 -0.56 12.36
C ASP A 73 11.13 -0.96 13.70
N GLY A 74 9.87 -1.33 13.75
CA GLY A 74 9.21 -1.67 15.00
C GLY A 74 8.59 -3.05 14.98
N VAL A 75 8.02 -3.43 16.11
CA VAL A 75 7.26 -4.66 16.26
C VAL A 75 5.88 -4.30 16.79
N PRO A 76 4.81 -4.61 16.07
CA PRO A 76 4.76 -5.29 14.75
C PRO A 76 5.22 -4.38 13.62
N ALA A 77 5.47 -4.97 12.45
CA ALA A 77 5.72 -4.20 11.25
C ALA A 77 4.45 -3.40 10.91
N GLN A 78 4.61 -2.25 10.23
CA GLN A 78 3.50 -1.39 9.89
C GLN A 78 3.37 -1.27 8.38
N LEU A 79 2.17 -1.50 7.86
CA LEU A 79 1.84 -1.12 6.50
C LEU A 79 1.28 0.29 6.57
N VAL A 80 2.04 1.26 6.05
CA VAL A 80 1.70 2.67 6.16
C VAL A 80 0.73 3.10 5.08
N ASN A 81 0.92 2.59 3.85
CA ASN A 81 0.10 2.97 2.72
C ASN A 81 0.25 1.96 1.59
N VAL A 82 -0.81 1.72 0.84
CA VAL A 82 -0.80 0.95 -0.40
C VAL A 82 -1.67 1.68 -1.41
N ALA A 83 -1.17 1.83 -2.62
CA ALA A 83 -1.88 2.54 -3.67
C ALA A 83 -1.70 1.83 -5.00
N VAL A 84 -2.78 1.77 -5.79
CA VAL A 84 -2.77 1.25 -7.16
C VAL A 84 -3.33 2.34 -8.06
N ASP A 85 -2.59 2.66 -9.12
CA ASP A 85 -3.03 3.67 -10.09
C ASP A 85 -4.33 3.21 -10.73
N PRO A 86 -5.34 4.09 -10.84
CA PRO A 86 -6.64 3.71 -11.41
C PRO A 86 -6.57 3.08 -12.78
N ASP A 87 -5.58 3.44 -13.60
CA ASP A 87 -5.42 2.88 -14.94
C ASP A 87 -5.01 1.40 -14.91
N PHE A 88 -4.61 0.91 -13.75
CA PHE A 88 -4.12 -0.46 -13.59
C PHE A 88 -4.98 -1.29 -12.64
N LYS A 89 -6.21 -0.85 -12.37
CA LYS A 89 -7.14 -1.60 -11.53
C LYS A 89 -7.52 -2.93 -12.17
N GLY A 90 -7.88 -3.90 -11.34
CA GLY A 90 -8.36 -5.18 -11.82
C GLY A 90 -7.28 -6.16 -12.23
N LEU A 91 -6.01 -5.83 -12.01
CA LEU A 91 -4.88 -6.67 -12.38
C LEU A 91 -4.27 -7.42 -11.19
N GLY A 92 -4.88 -7.33 -10.02
CA GLY A 92 -4.38 -7.99 -8.82
C GLY A 92 -3.15 -7.34 -8.22
N LEU A 93 -2.89 -6.08 -8.53
CA LEU A 93 -1.69 -5.38 -8.05
C LEU A 93 -1.68 -5.17 -6.55
N GLY A 94 -2.83 -4.83 -5.98
CA GLY A 94 -2.94 -4.65 -4.54
C GLY A 94 -2.53 -5.91 -3.80
N ARG A 95 -3.01 -7.07 -4.25
CA ARG A 95 -2.64 -8.35 -3.68
C ARG A 95 -1.15 -8.62 -3.82
N LYS A 96 -0.58 -8.37 -4.99
CA LYS A 96 0.85 -8.59 -5.24
C LYS A 96 1.71 -7.71 -4.34
N LEU A 97 1.31 -6.44 -4.17
CA LEU A 97 2.01 -5.52 -3.28
C LEU A 97 1.92 -5.98 -1.83
N MET A 98 0.74 -6.45 -1.40
CA MET A 98 0.55 -6.96 -0.04
C MET A 98 1.40 -8.20 0.21
N GLU A 99 1.46 -9.11 -0.75
CA GLU A 99 2.29 -10.31 -0.64
C GLU A 99 3.77 -9.96 -0.52
N LYS A 100 4.22 -9.00 -1.32
CA LYS A 100 5.60 -8.53 -1.26
C LYS A 100 5.91 -7.86 0.06
N ALA A 101 4.96 -7.10 0.58
CA ALA A 101 5.10 -6.46 1.88
C ALA A 101 5.29 -7.50 2.99
N GLU A 102 4.53 -8.59 2.94
CA GLU A 102 4.67 -9.67 3.92
C GLU A 102 6.03 -10.34 3.83
N GLU A 103 6.54 -10.56 2.61
CA GLU A 103 7.89 -11.10 2.43
C GLU A 103 8.95 -10.21 3.08
N PHE A 104 8.87 -8.90 2.84
CA PHE A 104 9.84 -7.96 3.42
C PHE A 104 9.73 -7.92 4.94
N ALA A 105 8.50 -7.94 5.47
CA ALA A 105 8.29 -7.96 6.91
C ALA A 105 8.87 -9.23 7.54
N CYS A 106 8.62 -10.38 6.92
CA CYS A 106 9.20 -11.65 7.40
C CYS A 106 10.71 -11.61 7.39
N ARG A 107 11.32 -11.11 6.33
CA ARG A 107 12.78 -11.01 6.23
C ARG A 107 13.38 -10.08 7.27
N SER A 108 12.60 -9.08 7.71
CA SER A 108 13.06 -8.16 8.75
C SER A 108 12.95 -8.77 10.15
N GLY A 109 12.36 -9.97 10.27
CA GLY A 109 12.16 -10.64 11.55
C GLY A 109 10.83 -10.38 12.19
N ALA A 110 9.91 -9.69 11.51
CA ALA A 110 8.59 -9.42 12.05
C ALA A 110 7.74 -10.69 12.06
N THR A 111 6.96 -10.86 13.12
CA THR A 111 6.02 -11.98 13.25
C THR A 111 4.58 -11.56 12.98
N ALA A 112 4.36 -10.26 12.82
CA ALA A 112 3.03 -9.72 12.53
C ALA A 112 3.19 -8.39 11.80
N ILE A 113 2.15 -8.03 11.04
CA ILE A 113 2.07 -6.76 10.33
C ILE A 113 0.70 -6.13 10.63
N GLN A 114 0.69 -4.82 10.77
CA GLN A 114 -0.48 -4.06 11.22
C GLN A 114 -0.75 -2.91 10.26
N LEU A 115 -2.01 -2.54 10.11
CA LEU A 115 -2.41 -1.38 9.32
C LEU A 115 -3.59 -0.67 10.00
N ALA A 116 -3.84 0.57 9.56
CA ALA A 116 -5.02 1.31 9.96
C ALA A 116 -5.83 1.65 8.70
N THR A 117 -7.16 1.58 8.79
CA THR A 117 -8.05 2.02 7.73
C THR A 117 -9.20 2.82 8.35
N HIS A 118 -10.08 3.35 7.49
CA HIS A 118 -11.18 4.23 7.92
C HIS A 118 -12.50 3.47 7.98
N VAL A 119 -13.34 3.77 8.97
CA VAL A 119 -14.65 3.09 9.15
C VAL A 119 -15.56 3.28 7.94
N ASN A 120 -15.40 4.39 7.19
CA ASN A 120 -16.19 4.67 6.00
C ASN A 120 -15.58 4.12 4.71
N LEU A 121 -14.61 3.23 4.84
CA LEU A 121 -14.04 2.47 3.74
C LEU A 121 -14.26 0.97 3.98
N PRO A 122 -15.54 0.51 4.04
CA PRO A 122 -15.82 -0.91 4.30
C PRO A 122 -15.24 -1.83 3.23
N GLU A 123 -15.06 -1.31 2.01
CA GLU A 123 -14.43 -2.06 0.93
C GLU A 123 -12.98 -2.44 1.27
N ASN A 124 -12.27 -1.56 2.00
CA ASN A 124 -10.90 -1.86 2.45
C ASN A 124 -10.90 -2.93 3.52
N VAL A 125 -11.79 -2.82 4.49
CA VAL A 125 -11.91 -3.82 5.56
C VAL A 125 -12.22 -5.19 4.97
N SER A 126 -13.14 -5.23 4.01
CA SER A 126 -13.52 -6.47 3.33
C SER A 126 -12.33 -7.06 2.58
N LEU A 127 -11.58 -6.23 1.84
CA LEU A 127 -10.42 -6.69 1.09
C LEU A 127 -9.35 -7.27 2.03
N TYR A 128 -9.01 -6.55 3.09
CA TYR A 128 -7.99 -7.01 4.01
C TYR A 128 -8.43 -8.28 4.75
N SER A 129 -9.70 -8.36 5.15
CA SER A 129 -10.24 -9.57 5.77
C SER A 129 -10.11 -10.76 4.84
N HIS A 130 -10.41 -10.56 3.56
CA HIS A 130 -10.29 -11.61 2.55
C HIS A 130 -8.84 -12.06 2.37
N LEU A 131 -7.88 -11.17 2.60
CA LEU A 131 -6.45 -11.47 2.50
C LEU A 131 -5.87 -12.03 3.81
N GLY A 132 -6.69 -12.30 4.80
CA GLY A 132 -6.27 -12.94 6.04
C GLY A 132 -6.01 -12.00 7.20
N TRP A 133 -6.37 -10.73 7.07
CA TRP A 133 -6.21 -9.75 8.14
C TRP A 133 -7.43 -9.79 9.07
N SER A 134 -7.22 -9.47 10.34
CA SER A 134 -8.29 -9.42 11.35
C SER A 134 -8.33 -8.03 11.99
N GLU A 135 -9.53 -7.56 12.25
CA GLU A 135 -9.72 -6.31 12.97
C GLU A 135 -9.33 -6.52 14.44
N THR A 136 -8.50 -5.61 14.99
CA THR A 136 -8.05 -5.70 16.38
C THR A 136 -8.62 -4.61 17.26
N LEU A 137 -8.88 -3.43 16.68
CA LEU A 137 -9.36 -2.29 17.46
C LEU A 137 -10.14 -1.35 16.56
N ARG A 138 -11.19 -0.77 17.08
CA ARG A 138 -11.95 0.27 16.38
C ARG A 138 -12.12 1.45 17.32
N THR A 139 -11.61 2.61 16.93
CA THR A 139 -11.66 3.82 17.75
C THR A 139 -11.96 5.01 16.87
N GLY A 140 -13.09 5.68 17.09
CA GLY A 140 -13.51 6.80 16.28
C GLY A 140 -13.67 6.36 14.84
N ASN A 141 -12.97 7.03 13.92
CA ASN A 141 -13.03 6.72 12.49
C ASN A 141 -11.98 5.69 12.07
N LYS A 142 -11.16 5.21 13.00
CA LYS A 142 -10.03 4.34 12.69
C LYS A 142 -10.33 2.88 13.01
N ILE A 143 -9.98 2.00 12.09
CA ILE A 143 -10.00 0.56 12.29
C ILE A 143 -8.57 0.05 12.17
N MET A 144 -8.09 -0.63 13.21
CA MET A 144 -6.79 -1.29 13.17
C MET A 144 -6.96 -2.74 12.74
N MET A 145 -6.11 -3.20 11.84
CA MET A 145 -6.13 -4.59 11.39
C MET A 145 -4.73 -5.16 11.49
N LYS A 146 -4.66 -6.47 11.69
CA LYS A 146 -3.39 -7.16 11.92
C LYS A 146 -3.41 -8.51 11.20
N LYS A 147 -2.22 -8.92 10.74
CA LYS A 147 -2.04 -10.25 10.16
C LYS A 147 -0.79 -10.87 10.76
N ASP A 148 -0.90 -12.11 11.20
CA ASP A 148 0.27 -12.88 11.68
C ASP A 148 1.05 -13.38 10.46
N LEU A 149 2.35 -13.37 10.57
CA LEU A 149 3.25 -13.75 9.47
C LEU A 149 3.88 -15.12 9.70
#